data_4eed052dc6f8ef7e20340bec04d17e04
#
_entry.id   4eed052dc6f8ef7e20340bec04d17e04
#
_cell.length_a   1.000
_cell.length_b   1.000
_cell.length_c   1.000
_cell.angle_alpha   90.00
_cell.angle_beta   90.00
_cell.angle_gamma   90.00
#
_symmetry.space_group_name_H-M   'P 1'
#
loop_
_entity.id
_entity.type
_entity.pdbx_description
1 polymer ?
#
loop_
_entity_poly.entity_id
_entity_poly.type
_entity_poly.pdbx_seq_one_letter_code
_entity_poly.pdbx_strand_id
1 'polypeptide(L)'
;MTSRLIFILALITSLAASQAPEKPATEPDMIISARARQIHDSALVIDTHADTPQRFLDEGFDIGSTDPNDNGHLSLDKARRGNLGAEFFSIWVDPETNQGRFARHTFDLIDSVYEQAARHPHRMMMAFSVADIERAHREHKLAALMGIEGGHSIENDIHLLRDYYRLGVRYMTLSWSNTNEWADSSGDIDDAKVQHHNGLTDFGKQVVLEMNRLGMMVDISHVADKTFWDAIATTKAPVIASHSSARALVDAPRNMTDDMLRAVAKNGGVVQVNFYSGFDDENFRKAMEAQAKDQAAAIQKYMDELKAEGKPVNYVDVDRIEREWMAKIPRPPLKSLIDHIDHIAKIAGIDHVGLGSDFDGVSGATPQGIDSAADLPKITQALVERGYNASDVHKILGGNLLRVFNHVERVSREMQAATASK
;
A
#
# COMPACT_ATOMS: atom_id res chain seq x y z
N MET A 1 -80.01 24.88 29.99
CA MET A 1 -79.71 23.49 30.31
C MET A 1 -79.14 22.85 29.05
N THR A 2 -77.81 22.89 28.89
CA THR A 2 -77.12 22.17 27.81
C THR A 2 -75.75 21.83 28.31
N SER A 3 -75.61 20.53 28.60
CA SER A 3 -74.35 19.87 29.09
C SER A 3 -73.33 19.82 27.94
N ARG A 4 -72.11 20.37 28.16
CA ARG A 4 -70.99 20.21 27.26
C ARG A 4 -70.12 19.06 27.74
N LEU A 5 -70.05 17.96 26.96
CA LEU A 5 -69.06 16.93 27.11
C LEU A 5 -67.71 17.41 26.58
N ILE A 6 -66.71 17.36 27.44
CA ILE A 6 -65.30 17.63 27.05
C ILE A 6 -64.69 16.26 26.78
N PHE A 7 -64.26 16.01 25.50
CA PHE A 7 -63.43 14.88 25.11
C PHE A 7 -61.97 15.23 25.38
N ILE A 8 -61.32 14.54 26.28
CA ILE A 8 -59.89 14.60 26.47
C ILE A 8 -59.26 13.57 25.53
N LEU A 9 -58.58 14.07 24.48
CA LEU A 9 -57.78 13.25 23.58
C LEU A 9 -56.41 13.07 24.18
N ALA A 10 -56.09 11.87 24.69
CA ALA A 10 -54.76 11.50 25.20
C ALA A 10 -53.86 11.22 23.98
N LEU A 11 -52.93 12.14 23.70
CA LEU A 11 -51.84 11.91 22.73
C LEU A 11 -50.82 10.97 23.40
N ILE A 12 -50.80 9.71 22.97
CA ILE A 12 -49.70 8.80 23.28
C ILE A 12 -48.58 9.10 22.27
N THR A 13 -47.58 9.87 22.68
CA THR A 13 -46.30 10.02 21.96
C THR A 13 -45.45 8.79 22.27
N SER A 14 -45.41 7.85 21.34
CA SER A 14 -44.41 6.78 21.39
C SER A 14 -43.05 7.40 21.07
N LEU A 15 -42.19 7.57 22.10
CA LEU A 15 -40.76 7.78 21.89
C LEU A 15 -40.20 6.47 21.28
N ALA A 16 -39.97 6.48 19.98
CA ALA A 16 -39.07 5.52 19.37
C ALA A 16 -37.66 5.86 19.86
N ALA A 17 -37.16 5.11 20.83
CA ALA A 17 -35.77 5.14 21.20
C ALA A 17 -34.97 4.68 19.96
N SER A 18 -34.28 5.61 19.30
CA SER A 18 -33.25 5.30 18.32
C SER A 18 -32.17 4.49 19.06
N GLN A 19 -32.18 3.17 18.87
CA GLN A 19 -31.05 2.36 19.30
C GLN A 19 -29.84 2.83 18.47
N ALA A 20 -28.80 3.32 19.16
CA ALA A 20 -27.49 3.51 18.55
C ALA A 20 -27.09 2.17 17.90
N PRO A 21 -26.47 2.17 16.72
CA PRO A 21 -26.00 0.94 16.10
C PRO A 21 -25.11 0.19 17.09
N GLU A 22 -25.47 -1.07 17.37
CA GLU A 22 -24.62 -1.97 18.15
C GLU A 22 -23.23 -2.00 17.49
N LYS A 23 -22.17 -1.73 18.28
CA LYS A 23 -20.80 -1.95 17.79
C LYS A 23 -20.73 -3.39 17.29
N PRO A 24 -20.27 -3.63 16.04
CA PRO A 24 -20.11 -4.98 15.55
C PRO A 24 -19.24 -5.76 16.55
N ALA A 25 -19.64 -6.99 16.83
CA ALA A 25 -18.89 -7.88 17.71
C ALA A 25 -17.47 -8.02 17.13
N THR A 26 -16.47 -7.62 17.91
CA THR A 26 -15.08 -7.88 17.55
C THR A 26 -14.86 -9.37 17.56
N GLU A 27 -14.31 -9.94 16.48
CA GLU A 27 -13.87 -11.34 16.51
C GLU A 27 -12.89 -11.54 17.68
N PRO A 28 -12.94 -12.69 18.37
CA PRO A 28 -11.99 -12.98 19.43
C PRO A 28 -10.57 -12.96 18.87
N ASP A 29 -9.61 -12.43 19.65
CA ASP A 29 -8.20 -12.40 19.24
C ASP A 29 -7.74 -13.77 18.75
N MET A 30 -7.23 -13.80 17.52
CA MET A 30 -6.74 -15.03 16.89
C MET A 30 -5.57 -15.60 17.69
N ILE A 31 -5.69 -16.87 18.13
CA ILE A 31 -4.61 -17.56 18.81
C ILE A 31 -3.60 -18.07 17.78
N ILE A 32 -2.35 -17.61 17.89
CA ILE A 32 -1.26 -18.08 17.04
C ILE A 32 -0.75 -19.42 17.58
N SER A 33 -0.93 -20.50 16.80
CA SER A 33 -0.46 -21.83 17.16
C SER A 33 1.08 -21.89 17.19
N ALA A 34 1.63 -22.81 17.96
CA ALA A 34 3.09 -23.02 18.02
C ALA A 34 3.69 -23.30 16.63
N ARG A 35 2.97 -24.03 15.77
CA ARG A 35 3.38 -24.30 14.39
C ARG A 35 3.43 -23.02 13.54
N ALA A 36 2.39 -22.21 13.58
CA ALA A 36 2.36 -20.95 12.83
C ALA A 36 3.45 -19.99 13.35
N ARG A 37 3.64 -19.90 14.66
CA ARG A 37 4.71 -19.11 15.27
C ARG A 37 6.09 -19.56 14.78
N GLN A 38 6.38 -20.86 14.82
CA GLN A 38 7.67 -21.40 14.34
C GLN A 38 7.92 -21.08 12.86
N ILE A 39 6.89 -21.22 12.01
CA ILE A 39 7.01 -20.91 10.58
C ILE A 39 7.26 -19.39 10.40
N HIS A 40 6.48 -18.56 11.10
CA HIS A 40 6.59 -17.10 10.98
C HIS A 40 7.96 -16.58 11.45
N ASP A 41 8.42 -17.05 12.63
CA ASP A 41 9.67 -16.59 13.22
C ASP A 41 10.91 -17.06 12.43
N SER A 42 10.79 -18.11 11.61
CA SER A 42 11.86 -18.59 10.72
C SER A 42 11.83 -17.95 9.33
N ALA A 43 10.83 -17.14 9.01
CA ALA A 43 10.70 -16.43 7.73
C ALA A 43 11.45 -15.09 7.77
N LEU A 44 11.93 -14.66 6.61
CA LEU A 44 12.25 -13.25 6.37
C LEU A 44 10.98 -12.58 5.86
N VAL A 45 10.27 -11.90 6.76
CA VAL A 45 9.02 -11.20 6.42
C VAL A 45 9.36 -9.88 5.76
N ILE A 46 8.77 -9.61 4.61
CA ILE A 46 8.97 -8.37 3.84
C ILE A 46 7.61 -7.79 3.52
N ASP A 47 7.44 -6.52 3.81
CA ASP A 47 6.35 -5.70 3.34
C ASP A 47 6.84 -4.76 2.25
N THR A 48 6.09 -4.62 1.18
CA THR A 48 6.53 -3.86 0.01
C THR A 48 5.96 -2.47 -0.08
N HIS A 49 5.13 -2.05 0.89
CA HIS A 49 4.55 -0.71 0.84
C HIS A 49 4.02 -0.24 2.20
N ALA A 50 4.56 0.87 2.69
CA ALA A 50 4.03 1.60 3.83
C ALA A 50 4.27 3.11 3.70
N ASP A 51 3.22 3.93 3.94
CA ASP A 51 3.23 5.39 3.82
C ASP A 51 3.74 6.10 5.08
N THR A 52 4.39 5.38 5.96
CA THR A 52 4.97 5.90 7.20
C THR A 52 5.87 7.14 6.99
N PRO A 53 6.59 7.35 5.85
CA PRO A 53 7.37 8.56 5.62
C PRO A 53 6.56 9.87 5.66
N GLN A 54 5.26 9.83 5.32
CA GLN A 54 4.39 11.01 5.47
C GLN A 54 4.35 11.47 6.94
N ARG A 55 4.27 10.52 7.86
CA ARG A 55 4.26 10.79 9.30
C ARG A 55 5.59 11.36 9.80
N PHE A 56 6.72 10.96 9.19
CA PHE A 56 8.03 11.50 9.55
C PHE A 56 8.10 13.00 9.30
N LEU A 57 7.57 13.47 8.14
CA LEU A 57 7.58 14.88 7.77
C LEU A 57 6.47 15.69 8.46
N ASP A 58 5.23 15.19 8.42
CA ASP A 58 4.06 15.98 8.79
C ASP A 58 3.78 15.95 10.30
N GLU A 59 4.06 14.80 10.97
CA GLU A 59 3.88 14.66 12.41
C GLU A 59 5.18 14.84 13.22
N GLY A 60 6.34 14.78 12.53
CA GLY A 60 7.62 14.62 13.23
C GLY A 60 7.72 13.27 13.96
N PHE A 61 7.02 12.26 13.45
CA PHE A 61 6.96 10.93 14.05
C PHE A 61 8.35 10.28 14.09
N ASP A 62 8.69 9.71 15.24
CA ASP A 62 9.89 8.88 15.42
C ASP A 62 9.50 7.41 15.32
N ILE A 63 10.01 6.68 14.33
CA ILE A 63 9.69 5.26 14.15
C ILE A 63 10.11 4.40 15.36
N GLY A 64 11.02 4.88 16.18
CA GLY A 64 11.42 4.27 17.45
C GLY A 64 10.52 4.58 18.63
N SER A 65 9.47 5.37 18.43
CA SER A 65 8.51 5.75 19.49
C SER A 65 7.89 4.52 20.14
N THR A 66 7.71 4.63 21.46
CA THR A 66 7.00 3.65 22.29
C THR A 66 5.71 4.21 22.86
N ASP A 67 5.19 5.30 22.29
CA ASP A 67 3.93 5.89 22.74
C ASP A 67 2.79 4.88 22.57
N PRO A 68 2.10 4.49 23.66
CA PRO A 68 0.99 3.55 23.58
C PRO A 68 -0.26 4.13 22.87
N ASN A 69 -0.32 5.45 22.69
CA ASN A 69 -1.41 6.12 21.99
C ASN A 69 -1.12 6.29 20.49
N ASP A 70 0.06 5.87 20.01
CA ASP A 70 0.36 5.86 18.59
C ASP A 70 -0.56 4.90 17.85
N ASN A 71 -1.44 5.45 17.00
CA ASN A 71 -2.42 4.72 16.20
C ASN A 71 -1.95 4.41 14.77
N GLY A 72 -0.70 4.75 14.41
CA GLY A 72 -0.09 4.35 13.14
C GLY A 72 0.17 2.84 13.08
N HIS A 73 0.35 2.33 11.89
CA HIS A 73 0.50 0.89 11.68
C HIS A 73 1.92 0.38 11.90
N LEU A 74 2.94 1.24 11.71
CA LEU A 74 4.35 0.84 11.74
C LEU A 74 5.14 1.61 12.80
N SER A 75 5.93 0.89 13.59
CA SER A 75 7.03 1.36 14.42
C SER A 75 8.06 0.24 14.57
N LEU A 76 9.27 0.55 15.05
CA LEU A 76 10.30 -0.50 15.26
C LEU A 76 9.87 -1.57 16.27
N ASP A 77 9.02 -1.24 17.24
CA ASP A 77 8.49 -2.24 18.17
C ASP A 77 7.38 -3.08 17.55
N LYS A 78 6.50 -2.48 16.73
CA LYS A 78 5.47 -3.20 15.95
C LYS A 78 6.14 -4.13 14.93
N ALA A 79 7.13 -3.64 14.18
CA ALA A 79 7.92 -4.43 13.24
C ALA A 79 8.58 -5.65 13.92
N ARG A 80 9.25 -5.44 15.07
CA ARG A 80 9.88 -6.52 15.82
C ARG A 80 8.87 -7.57 16.32
N ARG A 81 7.71 -7.14 16.82
CA ARG A 81 6.64 -8.05 17.27
C ARG A 81 6.05 -8.87 16.14
N GLY A 82 5.94 -8.28 14.95
CA GLY A 82 5.49 -8.94 13.72
C GLY A 82 6.58 -9.66 12.95
N ASN A 83 7.81 -9.78 13.47
CA ASN A 83 8.96 -10.36 12.77
C ASN A 83 9.21 -9.73 11.38
N LEU A 84 8.80 -8.47 11.18
CA LEU A 84 9.02 -7.74 9.93
C LEU A 84 10.53 -7.47 9.78
N GLY A 85 11.15 -8.06 8.77
CA GLY A 85 12.60 -7.98 8.52
C GLY A 85 12.98 -6.94 7.48
N ALA A 86 12.06 -6.58 6.58
CA ALA A 86 12.27 -5.52 5.59
C ALA A 86 10.97 -4.78 5.28
N GLU A 87 11.09 -3.45 5.11
CA GLU A 87 10.00 -2.55 4.77
C GLU A 87 10.39 -1.67 3.58
N PHE A 88 9.51 -1.58 2.59
CA PHE A 88 9.62 -0.58 1.54
C PHE A 88 8.79 0.65 1.92
N PHE A 89 9.46 1.67 2.38
CA PHE A 89 8.87 2.96 2.68
C PHE A 89 8.43 3.66 1.40
N SER A 90 7.15 3.99 1.32
CA SER A 90 6.57 4.72 0.20
C SER A 90 7.06 6.17 0.20
N ILE A 91 7.62 6.58 -0.92
CA ILE A 91 7.97 7.97 -1.21
C ILE A 91 6.87 8.51 -2.12
N TRP A 92 5.74 8.83 -1.49
CA TRP A 92 4.55 9.34 -2.17
C TRP A 92 4.46 10.86 -2.09
N VAL A 93 4.11 11.50 -3.19
CA VAL A 93 3.94 12.94 -3.28
C VAL A 93 2.53 13.25 -3.75
N ASP A 94 1.75 13.93 -2.93
CA ASP A 94 0.41 14.35 -3.30
C ASP A 94 0.46 15.28 -4.51
N PRO A 95 -0.15 14.90 -5.65
CA PRO A 95 -0.10 15.67 -6.88
C PRO A 95 -0.91 16.97 -6.83
N GLU A 96 -1.87 17.13 -5.93
CA GLU A 96 -2.69 18.32 -5.85
C GLU A 96 -2.01 19.42 -5.03
N THR A 97 -1.42 19.07 -3.89
CA THR A 97 -0.81 20.01 -2.96
C THR A 97 0.65 20.34 -3.28
N ASN A 98 1.31 19.50 -4.10
CA ASN A 98 2.72 19.65 -4.43
C ASN A 98 3.01 20.03 -5.90
N GLN A 99 2.04 20.60 -6.62
CA GLN A 99 2.26 21.03 -8.00
C GLN A 99 3.49 21.94 -8.15
N GLY A 100 4.39 21.59 -9.09
CA GLY A 100 5.65 22.29 -9.34
C GLY A 100 6.72 22.08 -8.25
N ARG A 101 6.53 21.10 -7.36
CA ARG A 101 7.45 20.76 -6.26
C ARG A 101 7.62 19.27 -6.06
N PHE A 102 7.25 18.45 -7.02
CA PHE A 102 7.26 16.99 -6.86
C PHE A 102 8.66 16.47 -6.50
N ALA A 103 9.67 16.84 -7.27
CA ALA A 103 11.04 16.44 -7.00
C ALA A 103 11.51 16.92 -5.62
N ARG A 104 11.21 18.17 -5.24
CA ARG A 104 11.58 18.69 -3.94
C ARG A 104 11.00 17.86 -2.80
N HIS A 105 9.71 17.58 -2.83
CA HIS A 105 9.05 16.81 -1.78
C HIS A 105 9.52 15.34 -1.76
N THR A 106 9.80 14.76 -2.94
CA THR A 106 10.42 13.43 -3.05
C THR A 106 11.77 13.38 -2.32
N PHE A 107 12.64 14.41 -2.47
CA PHE A 107 13.90 14.47 -1.74
C PHE A 107 13.69 14.62 -0.23
N ASP A 108 12.73 15.44 0.21
CA ASP A 108 12.43 15.63 1.64
C ASP A 108 11.97 14.30 2.27
N LEU A 109 11.13 13.52 1.59
CA LEU A 109 10.70 12.18 2.04
C LEU A 109 11.86 11.17 2.07
N ILE A 110 12.70 11.12 1.03
CA ILE A 110 13.89 10.26 1.01
C ILE A 110 14.80 10.58 2.20
N ASP A 111 15.07 11.85 2.46
CA ASP A 111 15.92 12.31 3.57
C ASP A 111 15.33 11.90 4.92
N SER A 112 14.01 11.99 5.08
CA SER A 112 13.32 11.59 6.32
C SER A 112 13.56 10.11 6.67
N VAL A 113 13.57 9.20 5.67
CA VAL A 113 13.88 7.78 5.89
C VAL A 113 15.33 7.58 6.32
N TYR A 114 16.27 8.32 5.71
CA TYR A 114 17.68 8.30 6.13
C TYR A 114 17.87 8.80 7.55
N GLU A 115 17.17 9.88 7.95
CA GLU A 115 17.21 10.40 9.31
C GLU A 115 16.72 9.35 10.33
N GLN A 116 15.63 8.63 10.04
CA GLN A 116 15.14 7.57 10.93
C GLN A 116 16.16 6.44 11.07
N ALA A 117 16.76 5.99 9.96
CA ALA A 117 17.79 4.96 10.00
C ALA A 117 19.05 5.42 10.79
N ALA A 118 19.47 6.69 10.62
CA ALA A 118 20.58 7.27 11.36
C ALA A 118 20.29 7.43 12.87
N ARG A 119 19.02 7.72 13.21
CA ARG A 119 18.57 7.86 14.62
C ARG A 119 18.51 6.51 15.33
N HIS A 120 18.24 5.43 14.61
CA HIS A 120 18.06 4.07 15.18
C HIS A 120 19.03 3.01 14.61
N PRO A 121 20.36 3.24 14.55
CA PRO A 121 21.32 2.39 13.82
C PRO A 121 21.46 0.97 14.37
N HIS A 122 21.00 0.72 15.61
CA HIS A 122 21.00 -0.61 16.22
C HIS A 122 19.74 -1.43 15.90
N ARG A 123 18.69 -0.80 15.35
CA ARG A 123 17.38 -1.43 15.10
C ARG A 123 16.96 -1.40 13.64
N MET A 124 17.53 -0.48 12.85
CA MET A 124 17.18 -0.22 11.46
C MET A 124 18.44 0.06 10.66
N MET A 125 18.44 -0.26 9.38
CA MET A 125 19.52 0.10 8.46
C MET A 125 18.96 0.26 7.04
N MET A 126 19.53 1.19 6.28
CA MET A 126 19.23 1.30 4.85
C MET A 126 19.68 0.04 4.12
N ALA A 127 18.84 -0.44 3.19
CA ALA A 127 19.12 -1.57 2.33
C ALA A 127 18.88 -1.20 0.86
N PHE A 128 19.79 -1.63 -0.02
CA PHE A 128 19.79 -1.26 -1.44
C PHE A 128 19.86 -2.49 -2.36
N SER A 129 19.93 -3.67 -1.79
CA SER A 129 20.10 -4.94 -2.49
C SER A 129 19.49 -6.09 -1.68
N VAL A 130 19.29 -7.24 -2.34
CA VAL A 130 18.93 -8.48 -1.64
C VAL A 130 19.97 -8.83 -0.55
N ALA A 131 21.26 -8.65 -0.84
CA ALA A 131 22.32 -8.92 0.12
C ALA A 131 22.25 -8.01 1.37
N ASP A 132 21.80 -6.76 1.22
CA ASP A 132 21.58 -5.86 2.35
C ASP A 132 20.39 -6.27 3.21
N ILE A 133 19.29 -6.71 2.59
CA ILE A 133 18.12 -7.26 3.30
C ILE A 133 18.52 -8.47 4.12
N GLU A 134 19.25 -9.42 3.52
CA GLU A 134 19.74 -10.59 4.22
C GLU A 134 20.73 -10.24 5.34
N ARG A 135 21.56 -9.21 5.15
CA ARG A 135 22.47 -8.73 6.20
C ARG A 135 21.68 -8.13 7.36
N ALA A 136 20.70 -7.25 7.10
CA ALA A 136 19.85 -6.67 8.12
C ALA A 136 19.15 -7.76 8.95
N HIS A 137 18.60 -8.77 8.28
CA HIS A 137 17.94 -9.89 8.93
C HIS A 137 18.92 -10.66 9.87
N ARG A 138 20.14 -10.96 9.42
CA ARG A 138 21.17 -11.60 10.26
C ARG A 138 21.57 -10.73 11.45
N GLU A 139 21.52 -9.42 11.30
CA GLU A 139 21.82 -8.44 12.37
C GLU A 139 20.61 -8.10 13.25
N HIS A 140 19.45 -8.73 13.00
CA HIS A 140 18.17 -8.46 13.68
C HIS A 140 17.74 -6.99 13.61
N LYS A 141 17.96 -6.36 12.46
CA LYS A 141 17.55 -4.99 12.14
C LYS A 141 16.44 -5.00 11.09
N LEU A 142 15.59 -4.00 11.12
CA LEU A 142 14.68 -3.71 10.02
C LEU A 142 15.48 -3.17 8.83
N ALA A 143 15.42 -3.85 7.70
CA ALA A 143 15.94 -3.34 6.44
C ALA A 143 14.98 -2.26 5.90
N ALA A 144 15.45 -1.02 5.79
CA ALA A 144 14.70 0.07 5.21
C ALA A 144 15.03 0.21 3.72
N LEU A 145 14.05 -0.02 2.87
CA LEU A 145 14.11 0.23 1.44
C LEU A 145 13.14 1.37 1.09
N MET A 146 13.23 1.91 -0.11
CA MET A 146 12.36 2.98 -0.58
C MET A 146 11.78 2.64 -1.95
N GLY A 147 10.49 2.91 -2.11
CA GLY A 147 9.80 2.86 -3.38
C GLY A 147 9.09 4.18 -3.65
N ILE A 148 9.26 4.76 -4.84
CA ILE A 148 8.48 5.92 -5.24
C ILE A 148 7.09 5.47 -5.66
N GLU A 149 6.08 6.11 -5.11
CA GLU A 149 4.70 5.90 -5.50
C GLU A 149 4.21 7.06 -6.37
N GLY A 150 4.18 6.79 -7.68
CA GLY A 150 3.74 7.73 -8.68
C GLY A 150 4.86 8.36 -9.53
N GLY A 151 4.83 8.04 -10.82
CA GLY A 151 5.83 8.50 -11.79
C GLY A 151 5.85 10.01 -12.05
N HIS A 152 4.84 10.76 -11.58
CA HIS A 152 4.87 12.23 -11.59
C HIS A 152 6.05 12.79 -10.80
N SER A 153 6.58 12.04 -9.81
CA SER A 153 7.74 12.45 -9.00
C SER A 153 9.01 12.69 -9.80
N ILE A 154 9.14 12.13 -11.02
CA ILE A 154 10.30 12.40 -11.89
C ILE A 154 10.15 13.65 -12.76
N GLU A 155 9.03 14.39 -12.68
CA GLU A 155 8.79 15.64 -13.45
C GLU A 155 9.15 15.52 -14.94
N ASN A 156 8.88 14.34 -15.53
CA ASN A 156 9.23 13.97 -16.92
C ASN A 156 10.73 14.03 -17.24
N ASP A 157 11.58 13.94 -16.23
CA ASP A 157 13.04 13.96 -16.36
C ASP A 157 13.66 12.62 -15.95
N ILE A 158 14.26 11.93 -16.93
CA ILE A 158 14.96 10.65 -16.69
C ILE A 158 16.22 10.81 -15.82
N HIS A 159 16.75 12.02 -15.69
CA HIS A 159 17.88 12.28 -14.78
C HIS A 159 17.43 12.20 -13.32
N LEU A 160 16.23 12.70 -12.97
CA LEU A 160 15.67 12.54 -11.64
C LEU A 160 15.46 11.06 -11.29
N LEU A 161 14.97 10.24 -12.23
CA LEU A 161 14.86 8.78 -12.02
C LEU A 161 16.20 8.16 -11.62
N ARG A 162 17.29 8.55 -12.31
CA ARG A 162 18.65 8.08 -12.02
C ARG A 162 19.16 8.56 -10.67
N ASP A 163 18.85 9.80 -10.29
CA ASP A 163 19.26 10.38 -9.02
C ASP A 163 18.51 9.71 -7.85
N TYR A 164 17.23 9.44 -7.99
CA TYR A 164 16.47 8.67 -6.99
C TYR A 164 17.02 7.26 -6.79
N TYR A 165 17.41 6.58 -7.89
CA TYR A 165 18.07 5.27 -7.77
C TYR A 165 19.41 5.37 -7.02
N ARG A 166 20.22 6.40 -7.29
CA ARG A 166 21.48 6.66 -6.56
C ARG A 166 21.25 6.94 -5.08
N LEU A 167 20.13 7.59 -4.75
CA LEU A 167 19.71 7.83 -3.37
C LEU A 167 19.05 6.62 -2.70
N GLY A 168 18.92 5.50 -3.39
CA GLY A 168 18.51 4.25 -2.76
C GLY A 168 17.08 3.81 -3.05
N VAL A 169 16.33 4.48 -3.92
CA VAL A 169 15.02 4.01 -4.38
C VAL A 169 15.18 2.72 -5.19
N ARG A 170 14.36 1.72 -4.92
CA ARG A 170 14.47 0.38 -5.53
C ARG A 170 13.25 -0.06 -6.32
N TYR A 171 12.13 0.63 -6.21
CA TYR A 171 11.05 0.55 -7.19
C TYR A 171 10.45 1.94 -7.48
N MET A 172 9.71 2.05 -8.57
CA MET A 172 8.84 3.19 -8.84
C MET A 172 7.55 2.68 -9.48
N THR A 173 6.41 3.10 -8.90
CA THR A 173 5.07 2.91 -9.47
C THR A 173 4.91 3.88 -10.64
N LEU A 174 4.49 3.39 -11.81
CA LEU A 174 4.48 4.19 -13.05
C LEU A 174 3.46 5.34 -13.01
N SER A 175 2.35 5.17 -12.29
CA SER A 175 1.39 6.23 -11.95
C SER A 175 0.91 6.03 -10.51
N TRP A 176 0.33 7.06 -9.90
CA TRP A 176 -0.48 6.90 -8.69
C TRP A 176 -1.96 6.90 -9.08
N SER A 177 -2.87 7.41 -8.24
CA SER A 177 -4.29 7.54 -8.56
C SER A 177 -4.60 8.65 -9.58
N ASN A 178 -3.56 9.30 -10.10
CA ASN A 178 -3.61 10.30 -11.16
C ASN A 178 -2.82 9.83 -12.40
N THR A 179 -3.41 10.00 -13.57
CA THR A 179 -2.71 9.94 -14.86
C THR A 179 -1.65 11.05 -14.89
N ASN A 180 -0.40 10.68 -15.19
CA ASN A 180 0.68 11.64 -15.38
C ASN A 180 0.97 11.85 -16.87
N GLU A 181 2.03 12.62 -17.21
CA GLU A 181 2.37 12.99 -18.60
C GLU A 181 2.75 11.79 -19.49
N TRP A 182 2.91 10.57 -18.97
CA TRP A 182 3.42 9.45 -19.73
C TRP A 182 2.84 8.07 -19.39
N ALA A 183 1.98 7.98 -18.36
CA ALA A 183 1.34 6.74 -17.91
C ALA A 183 -0.07 7.00 -17.41
N ASP A 184 -1.05 6.28 -17.95
CA ASP A 184 -2.43 6.35 -17.48
C ASP A 184 -2.61 5.58 -16.17
N SER A 185 -3.40 6.17 -15.25
CA SER A 185 -3.76 5.62 -13.96
C SER A 185 -5.10 4.88 -13.99
N SER A 186 -5.28 3.90 -13.10
CA SER A 186 -6.58 3.29 -12.83
C SER A 186 -7.49 4.19 -11.98
N GLY A 187 -6.94 5.20 -11.30
CA GLY A 187 -7.69 6.05 -10.37
C GLY A 187 -8.56 7.10 -11.05
N ASP A 188 -8.18 7.55 -12.24
CA ASP A 188 -8.87 8.59 -12.99
C ASP A 188 -9.25 8.19 -14.42
N ILE A 189 -9.16 6.88 -14.75
CA ILE A 189 -9.36 6.36 -16.12
C ILE A 189 -10.75 6.67 -16.69
N ASP A 190 -11.74 6.82 -15.84
CA ASP A 190 -13.11 7.14 -16.21
C ASP A 190 -13.43 8.64 -16.15
N ASP A 191 -12.47 9.50 -15.75
CA ASP A 191 -12.68 10.95 -15.73
C ASP A 191 -12.46 11.55 -17.13
N ALA A 192 -13.56 11.93 -17.79
CA ALA A 192 -13.53 12.55 -19.11
C ALA A 192 -12.79 13.90 -19.18
N LYS A 193 -12.41 14.49 -18.03
CA LYS A 193 -11.63 15.74 -17.98
C LYS A 193 -10.14 15.49 -18.05
N VAL A 194 -9.71 14.26 -17.78
CA VAL A 194 -8.30 13.86 -17.84
C VAL A 194 -7.95 13.47 -19.26
N GLN A 195 -6.82 13.97 -19.76
CA GLN A 195 -6.31 13.56 -21.05
C GLN A 195 -5.50 12.27 -20.89
N HIS A 196 -6.04 11.16 -21.40
CA HIS A 196 -5.38 9.87 -21.37
C HIS A 196 -4.49 9.64 -22.60
N HIS A 197 -3.46 8.80 -22.44
CA HIS A 197 -2.48 8.44 -23.49
C HIS A 197 -2.80 7.10 -24.16
N ASN A 198 -3.80 6.37 -23.69
CA ASN A 198 -4.08 4.98 -24.05
C ASN A 198 -2.89 4.06 -23.69
N GLY A 199 -2.42 4.17 -22.44
CA GLY A 199 -1.34 3.39 -21.87
C GLY A 199 -0.06 4.19 -21.62
N LEU A 200 1.10 3.58 -21.92
CA LEU A 200 2.40 4.25 -21.84
C LEU A 200 2.71 5.04 -23.12
N THR A 201 3.14 6.30 -22.96
CA THR A 201 3.76 7.03 -24.06
C THR A 201 5.14 6.44 -24.41
N ASP A 202 5.78 6.92 -25.48
CA ASP A 202 7.15 6.51 -25.82
C ASP A 202 8.16 6.90 -24.73
N PHE A 203 7.95 8.02 -24.03
CA PHE A 203 8.74 8.38 -22.86
C PHE A 203 8.52 7.39 -21.70
N GLY A 204 7.26 7.01 -21.41
CA GLY A 204 6.95 6.01 -20.39
C GLY A 204 7.65 4.66 -20.66
N LYS A 205 7.70 4.23 -21.92
CA LYS A 205 8.47 3.02 -22.30
C LYS A 205 9.97 3.19 -22.08
N GLN A 206 10.54 4.39 -22.34
CA GLN A 206 11.94 4.70 -22.03
C GLN A 206 12.20 4.64 -20.52
N VAL A 207 11.29 5.16 -19.69
CA VAL A 207 11.36 5.08 -18.22
C VAL A 207 11.43 3.62 -17.77
N VAL A 208 10.54 2.75 -18.27
CA VAL A 208 10.54 1.31 -17.95
C VAL A 208 11.88 0.65 -18.32
N LEU A 209 12.42 0.94 -19.50
CA LEU A 209 13.72 0.37 -19.91
C LEU A 209 14.87 0.91 -19.08
N GLU A 210 14.83 2.18 -18.68
CA GLU A 210 15.87 2.77 -17.83
C GLU A 210 15.81 2.19 -16.41
N MET A 211 14.60 1.97 -15.85
CA MET A 211 14.44 1.25 -14.58
C MET A 211 15.09 -0.13 -14.63
N ASN A 212 14.85 -0.89 -15.70
CA ASN A 212 15.51 -2.19 -15.89
C ASN A 212 17.04 -2.07 -15.94
N ARG A 213 17.57 -1.08 -16.67
CA ARG A 213 19.01 -0.83 -16.76
C ARG A 213 19.63 -0.46 -15.41
N LEU A 214 18.93 0.32 -14.61
CA LEU A 214 19.38 0.72 -13.28
C LEU A 214 19.33 -0.44 -12.28
N GLY A 215 18.39 -1.36 -12.39
CA GLY A 215 18.08 -2.37 -11.39
C GLY A 215 16.99 -1.92 -10.42
N MET A 216 16.15 -0.99 -10.87
CA MET A 216 14.95 -0.54 -10.20
C MET A 216 13.78 -1.40 -10.65
N MET A 217 13.02 -1.98 -9.71
CA MET A 217 11.82 -2.77 -10.01
C MET A 217 10.74 -1.88 -10.60
N VAL A 218 10.13 -2.33 -11.71
CA VAL A 218 8.96 -1.66 -12.31
C VAL A 218 7.74 -2.08 -11.52
N ASP A 219 7.10 -1.13 -10.85
CA ASP A 219 5.89 -1.36 -10.11
C ASP A 219 4.65 -0.99 -10.93
N ILE A 220 3.74 -1.96 -11.04
CA ILE A 220 2.51 -1.84 -11.83
C ILE A 220 1.25 -1.69 -10.96
N SER A 221 1.40 -1.38 -9.66
CA SER A 221 0.27 -0.93 -8.85
C SER A 221 -0.27 0.39 -9.40
N HIS A 222 -1.53 0.73 -9.16
CA HIS A 222 -2.19 1.97 -9.59
C HIS A 222 -2.39 2.17 -11.11
N VAL A 223 -1.67 1.46 -11.96
CA VAL A 223 -1.73 1.73 -13.40
C VAL A 223 -3.05 1.29 -14.04
N ALA A 224 -3.48 1.99 -15.07
CA ALA A 224 -4.60 1.55 -15.91
C ALA A 224 -4.27 0.22 -16.61
N ASP A 225 -5.30 -0.54 -16.98
CA ASP A 225 -5.14 -1.84 -17.64
C ASP A 225 -4.23 -1.78 -18.87
N LYS A 226 -4.40 -0.74 -19.70
CA LYS A 226 -3.56 -0.57 -20.90
C LYS A 226 -2.11 -0.25 -20.56
N THR A 227 -1.87 0.56 -19.52
CA THR A 227 -0.53 0.85 -19.01
C THR A 227 0.16 -0.40 -18.50
N PHE A 228 -0.57 -1.27 -17.80
CA PHE A 228 -0.09 -2.58 -17.38
C PHE A 228 0.41 -3.40 -18.58
N TRP A 229 -0.42 -3.55 -19.64
CA TRP A 229 -0.04 -4.33 -20.81
C TRP A 229 1.14 -3.75 -21.56
N ASP A 230 1.25 -2.43 -21.64
CA ASP A 230 2.41 -1.76 -22.23
C ASP A 230 3.68 -1.97 -21.40
N ALA A 231 3.58 -1.91 -20.08
CA ALA A 231 4.71 -2.18 -19.19
C ALA A 231 5.21 -3.63 -19.33
N ILE A 232 4.30 -4.61 -19.33
CA ILE A 232 4.62 -6.02 -19.54
C ILE A 232 5.28 -6.26 -20.92
N ALA A 233 4.79 -5.59 -21.96
CA ALA A 233 5.36 -5.71 -23.31
C ALA A 233 6.75 -5.05 -23.44
N THR A 234 7.03 -4.05 -22.63
CA THR A 234 8.25 -3.23 -22.70
C THR A 234 9.38 -3.76 -21.83
N THR A 235 9.05 -4.19 -20.61
CA THR A 235 10.05 -4.57 -19.59
C THR A 235 10.93 -5.74 -20.04
N LYS A 236 12.19 -5.72 -19.58
CA LYS A 236 13.17 -6.80 -19.74
C LYS A 236 13.40 -7.59 -18.44
N ALA A 237 12.85 -7.09 -17.35
CA ALA A 237 12.95 -7.67 -16.01
C ALA A 237 11.57 -8.04 -15.46
N PRO A 238 11.47 -8.91 -14.45
CA PRO A 238 10.22 -9.13 -13.74
C PRO A 238 9.68 -7.83 -13.13
N VAL A 239 8.34 -7.66 -13.20
CA VAL A 239 7.63 -6.56 -12.55
C VAL A 239 7.19 -6.93 -11.14
N ILE A 240 6.84 -5.92 -10.34
CA ILE A 240 6.08 -6.10 -9.11
C ILE A 240 4.75 -5.36 -9.20
N ALA A 241 3.71 -5.86 -8.54
CA ALA A 241 2.64 -5.02 -8.03
C ALA A 241 2.90 -4.87 -6.54
N SER A 242 3.39 -3.71 -6.11
CA SER A 242 3.84 -3.50 -4.73
C SER A 242 2.70 -3.63 -3.71
N HIS A 243 1.45 -3.31 -4.11
CA HIS A 243 0.27 -3.39 -3.27
C HIS A 243 -1.00 -3.43 -4.16
N SER A 244 -1.43 -4.62 -4.60
CA SER A 244 -2.63 -4.82 -5.42
C SER A 244 -3.32 -6.13 -5.09
N SER A 245 -4.65 -6.17 -5.29
CA SER A 245 -5.47 -7.35 -4.99
C SER A 245 -6.12 -7.95 -6.25
N ALA A 246 -7.04 -8.91 -6.12
CA ALA A 246 -7.65 -9.64 -7.24
C ALA A 246 -9.01 -9.05 -7.63
N ARG A 247 -9.17 -8.61 -8.89
CA ARG A 247 -10.41 -8.02 -9.41
C ARG A 247 -11.56 -9.02 -9.47
N ALA A 248 -11.26 -10.30 -9.61
CA ALA A 248 -12.28 -11.35 -9.60
C ALA A 248 -13.03 -11.47 -8.25
N LEU A 249 -12.46 -10.99 -7.15
CA LEU A 249 -13.07 -11.00 -5.82
C LEU A 249 -13.73 -9.66 -5.49
N VAL A 250 -13.09 -8.55 -5.86
CA VAL A 250 -13.61 -7.19 -5.68
C VAL A 250 -13.35 -6.42 -6.97
N ASP A 251 -14.43 -6.01 -7.65
CA ASP A 251 -14.37 -5.33 -8.95
C ASP A 251 -13.98 -3.86 -8.79
N ALA A 252 -12.74 -3.64 -8.36
CA ALA A 252 -12.11 -2.33 -8.27
C ALA A 252 -11.09 -2.17 -9.40
N PRO A 253 -11.01 -1.01 -10.10
CA PRO A 253 -10.00 -0.77 -11.14
C PRO A 253 -8.56 -0.96 -10.65
N ARG A 254 -8.33 -0.74 -9.37
CA ARG A 254 -7.05 -0.93 -8.65
C ARG A 254 -6.61 -2.38 -8.56
N ASN A 255 -7.57 -3.32 -8.64
CA ASN A 255 -7.32 -4.75 -8.55
C ASN A 255 -6.98 -5.34 -9.93
N MET A 256 -6.21 -6.42 -9.92
CA MET A 256 -5.72 -7.08 -11.13
C MET A 256 -6.69 -8.14 -11.63
N THR A 257 -6.92 -8.17 -12.95
CA THR A 257 -7.68 -9.26 -13.59
C THR A 257 -6.89 -10.57 -13.58
N ASP A 258 -7.59 -11.71 -13.74
CA ASP A 258 -6.94 -13.02 -13.83
C ASP A 258 -5.93 -13.11 -14.99
N ASP A 259 -6.19 -12.42 -16.11
CA ASP A 259 -5.26 -12.39 -17.23
C ASP A 259 -4.00 -11.58 -16.90
N MET A 260 -4.12 -10.49 -16.14
CA MET A 260 -2.97 -9.74 -15.63
C MET A 260 -2.16 -10.59 -14.66
N LEU A 261 -2.81 -11.31 -13.72
CA LEU A 261 -2.15 -12.23 -12.79
C LEU A 261 -1.34 -13.30 -13.55
N ARG A 262 -1.91 -13.91 -14.60
CA ARG A 262 -1.20 -14.86 -15.47
C ARG A 262 -0.03 -14.21 -16.22
N ALA A 263 -0.19 -12.96 -16.65
CA ALA A 263 0.87 -12.23 -17.34
C ALA A 263 2.04 -11.89 -16.41
N VAL A 264 1.77 -11.49 -15.15
CA VAL A 264 2.81 -11.31 -14.11
C VAL A 264 3.55 -12.61 -13.87
N ALA A 265 2.84 -13.74 -13.72
CA ALA A 265 3.47 -15.04 -13.54
C ALA A 265 4.38 -15.42 -14.72
N LYS A 266 3.90 -15.23 -15.96
CA LYS A 266 4.68 -15.47 -17.18
C LYS A 266 5.92 -14.56 -17.27
N ASN A 267 5.83 -13.32 -16.80
CA ASN A 267 6.95 -12.36 -16.72
C ASN A 267 7.95 -12.74 -15.62
N GLY A 268 7.58 -13.61 -14.68
CA GLY A 268 8.39 -13.99 -13.51
C GLY A 268 8.25 -13.01 -12.34
N GLY A 269 7.30 -12.09 -12.39
CA GLY A 269 7.02 -11.07 -11.38
C GLY A 269 6.32 -11.59 -10.13
N VAL A 270 5.81 -10.69 -9.31
CA VAL A 270 5.08 -10.98 -8.07
C VAL A 270 4.01 -9.92 -7.81
N VAL A 271 2.88 -10.34 -7.25
CA VAL A 271 1.80 -9.47 -6.78
C VAL A 271 1.80 -9.51 -5.25
N GLN A 272 1.97 -8.36 -4.64
CA GLN A 272 1.89 -8.19 -3.20
C GLN A 272 0.48 -7.73 -2.85
N VAL A 273 -0.21 -8.52 -2.02
CA VAL A 273 -1.62 -8.27 -1.71
C VAL A 273 -1.72 -7.04 -0.82
N ASN A 274 -2.55 -6.08 -1.24
CA ASN A 274 -2.87 -4.88 -0.47
C ASN A 274 -3.77 -5.25 0.72
N PHE A 275 -3.65 -4.54 1.86
CA PHE A 275 -4.48 -4.77 3.05
C PHE A 275 -5.63 -3.76 3.17
N TYR A 276 -5.82 -2.91 2.19
CA TYR A 276 -6.91 -1.97 2.19
C TYR A 276 -8.26 -2.66 2.00
N SER A 277 -9.12 -2.58 3.00
CA SER A 277 -10.44 -3.24 2.99
C SER A 277 -11.31 -2.87 1.78
N GLY A 278 -11.11 -1.68 1.19
CA GLY A 278 -11.79 -1.25 -0.03
C GLY A 278 -11.42 -2.05 -1.28
N PHE A 279 -10.27 -2.74 -1.27
CA PHE A 279 -9.83 -3.61 -2.35
C PHE A 279 -10.02 -5.10 -2.03
N ASP A 280 -10.30 -5.43 -0.76
CA ASP A 280 -10.38 -6.81 -0.28
C ASP A 280 -11.82 -7.26 0.03
N ASP A 281 -12.78 -6.33 0.14
CA ASP A 281 -14.17 -6.66 0.45
C ASP A 281 -15.16 -5.77 -0.29
N GLU A 282 -16.04 -6.40 -1.06
CA GLU A 282 -17.02 -5.70 -1.92
C GLU A 282 -18.08 -4.94 -1.11
N ASN A 283 -18.44 -5.41 0.11
CA ASN A 283 -19.41 -4.72 0.94
C ASN A 283 -18.78 -3.46 1.55
N PHE A 284 -17.50 -3.55 1.97
CA PHE A 284 -16.76 -2.41 2.46
C PHE A 284 -16.61 -1.35 1.36
N ARG A 285 -16.23 -1.77 0.13
CA ARG A 285 -16.10 -0.90 -1.04
C ARG A 285 -17.40 -0.15 -1.33
N LYS A 286 -18.52 -0.85 -1.39
CA LYS A 286 -19.84 -0.23 -1.62
C LYS A 286 -20.23 0.75 -0.51
N ALA A 287 -19.93 0.44 0.74
CA ALA A 287 -20.20 1.34 1.85
C ALA A 287 -19.34 2.61 1.78
N MET A 288 -18.07 2.50 1.37
CA MET A 288 -17.22 3.65 1.09
C MET A 288 -17.78 4.52 -0.04
N GLU A 289 -18.15 3.93 -1.17
CA GLU A 289 -18.73 4.65 -2.31
C GLU A 289 -19.99 5.40 -1.91
N ALA A 290 -20.83 4.79 -1.06
CA ALA A 290 -22.06 5.42 -0.58
C ALA A 290 -21.82 6.69 0.25
N GLN A 291 -20.68 6.80 0.93
CA GLN A 291 -20.32 7.98 1.74
C GLN A 291 -19.29 8.91 1.07
N ALA A 292 -18.72 8.53 -0.08
CA ALA A 292 -17.59 9.23 -0.71
C ALA A 292 -17.85 10.72 -0.95
N LYS A 293 -19.07 11.07 -1.38
CA LYS A 293 -19.47 12.46 -1.62
C LYS A 293 -19.44 13.30 -0.34
N ASP A 294 -19.96 12.75 0.75
CA ASP A 294 -20.05 13.46 2.04
C ASP A 294 -18.66 13.57 2.68
N GLN A 295 -17.83 12.53 2.55
CA GLN A 295 -16.45 12.54 2.96
C GLN A 295 -15.64 13.61 2.21
N ALA A 296 -15.73 13.63 0.88
CA ALA A 296 -15.05 14.63 0.05
C ALA A 296 -15.47 16.06 0.43
N ALA A 297 -16.77 16.27 0.69
CA ALA A 297 -17.28 17.58 1.13
C ALA A 297 -16.71 17.98 2.51
N ALA A 298 -16.52 17.02 3.43
CA ALA A 298 -15.92 17.29 4.74
C ALA A 298 -14.43 17.66 4.63
N ILE A 299 -13.67 16.95 3.79
CA ILE A 299 -12.27 17.26 3.49
C ILE A 299 -12.15 18.64 2.84
N GLN A 300 -12.94 18.91 1.80
CA GLN A 300 -12.91 20.20 1.11
C GLN A 300 -13.20 21.35 2.04
N LYS A 301 -14.22 21.22 2.89
CA LYS A 301 -14.54 22.23 3.91
C LYS A 301 -13.35 22.51 4.83
N TYR A 302 -12.67 21.48 5.30
CA TYR A 302 -11.51 21.63 6.15
C TYR A 302 -10.33 22.32 5.42
N MET A 303 -10.08 21.94 4.16
CA MET A 303 -9.06 22.61 3.33
C MET A 303 -9.37 24.09 3.10
N ASP A 304 -10.63 24.44 2.89
CA ASP A 304 -11.06 25.83 2.72
C ASP A 304 -10.89 26.64 4.02
N GLU A 305 -11.15 26.04 5.18
CA GLU A 305 -10.91 26.64 6.51
C GLU A 305 -9.41 26.94 6.71
N LEU A 306 -8.52 25.97 6.45
CA LEU A 306 -7.06 26.15 6.52
C LEU A 306 -6.58 27.25 5.56
N LYS A 307 -7.08 27.24 4.34
CA LYS A 307 -6.74 28.27 3.35
C LYS A 307 -7.17 29.67 3.78
N ALA A 308 -8.35 29.81 4.39
CA ALA A 308 -8.83 31.08 4.93
C ALA A 308 -7.95 31.59 6.09
N GLU A 309 -7.35 30.67 6.86
CA GLU A 309 -6.42 30.97 7.94
C GLU A 309 -4.96 31.15 7.47
N GLY A 310 -4.69 30.96 6.18
CA GLY A 310 -3.33 31.01 5.62
C GLY A 310 -2.41 29.89 6.09
N LYS A 311 -2.99 28.76 6.50
CA LYS A 311 -2.27 27.55 6.94
C LYS A 311 -2.09 26.57 5.77
N PRO A 312 -0.96 25.84 5.72
CA PRO A 312 -0.81 24.76 4.75
C PRO A 312 -1.76 23.61 5.09
N VAL A 313 -2.21 22.89 4.05
CA VAL A 313 -2.84 21.58 4.22
C VAL A 313 -1.71 20.57 4.42
N ASN A 314 -1.86 19.67 5.40
CA ASN A 314 -0.96 18.55 5.59
C ASN A 314 -1.71 17.21 5.49
N TYR A 315 -0.97 16.15 5.21
CA TYR A 315 -1.52 14.80 5.06
C TYR A 315 -2.21 14.29 6.33
N VAL A 316 -1.62 14.56 7.50
CA VAL A 316 -2.11 14.08 8.80
C VAL A 316 -3.53 14.54 9.10
N ASP A 317 -3.82 15.80 8.77
CA ASP A 317 -5.15 16.35 9.01
C ASP A 317 -6.20 15.74 8.08
N VAL A 318 -5.83 15.46 6.83
CA VAL A 318 -6.68 14.77 5.86
C VAL A 318 -6.92 13.33 6.29
N ASP A 319 -5.84 12.58 6.61
CA ASP A 319 -5.92 11.19 7.10
C ASP A 319 -6.79 11.07 8.36
N ARG A 320 -6.71 12.03 9.30
CA ARG A 320 -7.58 12.05 10.48
C ARG A 320 -9.07 12.10 10.10
N ILE A 321 -9.44 12.94 9.15
CA ILE A 321 -10.83 13.02 8.67
C ILE A 321 -11.22 11.71 7.98
N GLU A 322 -10.36 11.17 7.15
CA GLU A 322 -10.61 9.91 6.46
C GLU A 322 -10.79 8.76 7.46
N ARG A 323 -9.95 8.63 8.49
CA ARG A 323 -10.10 7.66 9.57
C ARG A 323 -11.45 7.77 10.28
N GLU A 324 -11.92 8.99 10.55
CA GLU A 324 -13.25 9.21 11.16
C GLU A 324 -14.40 8.69 10.26
N TRP A 325 -14.25 8.79 8.93
CA TRP A 325 -15.23 8.26 7.98
C TRP A 325 -15.11 6.75 7.82
N MET A 326 -13.91 6.21 7.70
CA MET A 326 -13.66 4.77 7.61
C MET A 326 -14.14 4.02 8.86
N ALA A 327 -13.99 4.62 10.05
CA ALA A 327 -14.46 4.04 11.30
C ALA A 327 -16.00 3.84 11.38
N LYS A 328 -16.77 4.47 10.47
CA LYS A 328 -18.23 4.25 10.38
C LYS A 328 -18.58 2.96 9.64
N ILE A 329 -17.65 2.38 8.91
CA ILE A 329 -17.85 1.16 8.12
C ILE A 329 -17.27 -0.02 8.92
N PRO A 330 -18.04 -1.10 9.14
CA PRO A 330 -17.51 -2.32 9.76
C PRO A 330 -16.36 -2.90 8.92
N ARG A 331 -15.19 -3.07 9.52
CA ARG A 331 -14.03 -3.69 8.86
C ARG A 331 -14.34 -5.14 8.50
N PRO A 332 -13.94 -5.64 7.31
CA PRO A 332 -14.14 -7.02 6.92
C PRO A 332 -13.28 -7.98 7.76
N PRO A 333 -13.63 -9.27 7.85
CA PRO A 333 -12.79 -10.25 8.55
C PRO A 333 -11.45 -10.45 7.81
N LEU A 334 -10.41 -10.89 8.54
CA LEU A 334 -9.10 -11.24 7.98
C LEU A 334 -9.21 -12.24 6.80
N LYS A 335 -10.25 -13.06 6.82
CA LYS A 335 -10.55 -13.99 5.73
C LYS A 335 -10.61 -13.32 4.36
N SER A 336 -11.11 -12.10 4.25
CA SER A 336 -11.20 -11.38 2.97
C SER A 336 -9.80 -11.19 2.35
N LEU A 337 -8.82 -10.73 3.12
CA LEU A 337 -7.42 -10.62 2.68
C LEU A 337 -6.83 -12.00 2.27
N ILE A 338 -7.07 -13.04 3.07
CA ILE A 338 -6.55 -14.38 2.78
C ILE A 338 -7.16 -14.96 1.51
N ASP A 339 -8.43 -14.67 1.22
CA ASP A 339 -9.08 -15.11 -0.02
C ASP A 339 -8.40 -14.50 -1.27
N HIS A 340 -7.89 -13.26 -1.18
CA HIS A 340 -7.09 -12.65 -2.26
C HIS A 340 -5.74 -13.36 -2.44
N ILE A 341 -5.05 -13.71 -1.35
CA ILE A 341 -3.81 -14.51 -1.42
C ILE A 341 -4.09 -15.86 -2.07
N ASP A 342 -5.15 -16.56 -1.65
CA ASP A 342 -5.55 -17.86 -2.22
C ASP A 342 -5.86 -17.74 -3.72
N HIS A 343 -6.60 -16.70 -4.12
CA HIS A 343 -6.98 -16.50 -5.52
C HIS A 343 -5.74 -16.24 -6.39
N ILE A 344 -4.85 -15.34 -5.97
CA ILE A 344 -3.63 -15.04 -6.71
C ILE A 344 -2.72 -16.26 -6.77
N ALA A 345 -2.54 -16.99 -5.66
CA ALA A 345 -1.77 -18.24 -5.65
C ALA A 345 -2.36 -19.30 -6.59
N LYS A 346 -3.69 -19.36 -6.70
CA LYS A 346 -4.39 -20.30 -7.62
C LYS A 346 -4.21 -19.91 -9.09
N ILE A 347 -4.26 -18.61 -9.43
CA ILE A 347 -4.24 -18.13 -10.81
C ILE A 347 -2.81 -17.96 -11.33
N ALA A 348 -1.93 -17.34 -10.55
CA ALA A 348 -0.56 -17.03 -10.91
C ALA A 348 0.45 -18.09 -10.45
N GLY A 349 0.11 -18.87 -9.44
CA GLY A 349 1.00 -19.80 -8.78
C GLY A 349 1.60 -19.23 -7.50
N ILE A 350 1.98 -20.13 -6.58
CA ILE A 350 2.50 -19.80 -5.25
C ILE A 350 3.78 -18.93 -5.28
N ASP A 351 4.53 -18.97 -6.36
CA ASP A 351 5.77 -18.21 -6.54
C ASP A 351 5.53 -16.73 -6.89
N HIS A 352 4.27 -16.31 -7.05
CA HIS A 352 3.90 -15.01 -7.60
C HIS A 352 2.99 -14.18 -6.68
N VAL A 353 2.89 -14.51 -5.41
CA VAL A 353 2.09 -13.78 -4.41
C VAL A 353 2.92 -13.44 -3.18
N GLY A 354 2.64 -12.29 -2.56
CA GLY A 354 3.28 -11.81 -1.34
C GLY A 354 2.45 -10.76 -0.62
N LEU A 355 3.09 -9.93 0.22
CA LEU A 355 2.44 -8.95 1.09
C LEU A 355 2.89 -7.52 0.74
N GLY A 356 1.94 -6.62 0.60
CA GLY A 356 2.16 -5.20 0.42
C GLY A 356 1.07 -4.43 1.17
N SER A 357 1.31 -4.14 2.44
CA SER A 357 0.26 -3.81 3.40
C SER A 357 -0.47 -2.51 3.13
N ASP A 358 0.23 -1.54 2.56
CA ASP A 358 -0.24 -0.17 2.44
C ASP A 358 -0.47 0.47 3.83
N PHE A 359 0.33 0.06 4.81
CA PHE A 359 0.28 0.59 6.16
C PHE A 359 0.55 2.09 6.18
N ASP A 360 -0.17 2.78 7.06
CA ASP A 360 -0.22 4.23 7.19
C ASP A 360 -0.83 4.97 5.97
N GLY A 361 -1.13 4.29 4.83
CA GLY A 361 -1.79 4.84 3.65
C GLY A 361 -3.29 4.53 3.53
N VAL A 362 -3.84 3.67 4.42
CA VAL A 362 -5.22 3.16 4.30
C VAL A 362 -6.19 3.71 5.35
N SER A 363 -5.84 4.79 6.04
CA SER A 363 -6.68 5.49 7.04
C SER A 363 -7.35 4.54 8.05
N GLY A 364 -6.63 3.49 8.49
CA GLY A 364 -7.11 2.48 9.44
C GLY A 364 -8.08 1.44 8.86
N ALA A 365 -8.32 1.44 7.55
CA ALA A 365 -9.25 0.52 6.88
C ALA A 365 -8.60 -0.82 6.50
N THR A 366 -7.85 -1.43 7.40
CA THR A 366 -7.33 -2.80 7.28
C THR A 366 -8.36 -3.85 7.72
N PRO A 367 -8.25 -5.14 7.36
CA PRO A 367 -9.14 -6.20 7.88
C PRO A 367 -9.08 -6.31 9.39
N GLN A 368 -10.16 -6.82 10.01
CA GLN A 368 -10.23 -7.04 11.46
C GLN A 368 -9.04 -7.89 11.94
N GLY A 369 -8.44 -7.46 13.03
CA GLY A 369 -7.30 -8.14 13.63
C GLY A 369 -5.95 -7.78 13.03
N ILE A 370 -5.88 -7.02 11.94
CA ILE A 370 -4.64 -6.45 11.40
C ILE A 370 -4.66 -4.95 11.70
N ASP A 371 -4.16 -4.57 12.86
CA ASP A 371 -4.12 -3.18 13.31
C ASP A 371 -2.73 -2.56 13.16
N SER A 372 -1.72 -3.38 12.88
CA SER A 372 -0.34 -2.94 12.71
C SER A 372 0.56 -4.07 12.20
N ALA A 373 1.81 -3.74 11.91
CA ALA A 373 2.85 -4.73 11.58
C ALA A 373 3.02 -5.81 12.66
N ALA A 374 2.64 -5.56 13.93
CA ALA A 374 2.68 -6.55 15.01
C ALA A 374 1.73 -7.74 14.79
N ASP A 375 0.74 -7.58 13.91
CA ASP A 375 -0.30 -8.57 13.64
C ASP A 375 0.01 -9.50 12.45
N LEU A 376 1.11 -9.29 11.75
CA LEU A 376 1.54 -10.13 10.62
C LEU A 376 1.56 -11.66 10.95
N PRO A 377 1.88 -12.12 12.17
CA PRO A 377 1.75 -13.53 12.54
C PRO A 377 0.34 -14.13 12.36
N LYS A 378 -0.71 -13.29 12.41
CA LYS A 378 -2.10 -13.72 12.19
C LYS A 378 -2.32 -14.17 10.73
N ILE A 379 -1.67 -13.49 9.77
CA ILE A 379 -1.69 -13.91 8.36
C ILE A 379 -1.07 -15.30 8.23
N THR A 380 0.08 -15.54 8.87
CA THR A 380 0.71 -16.86 8.87
C THR A 380 -0.21 -17.94 9.51
N GLN A 381 -0.88 -17.63 10.61
CA GLN A 381 -1.84 -18.54 11.22
C GLN A 381 -2.96 -18.89 10.24
N ALA A 382 -3.56 -17.89 9.60
CA ALA A 382 -4.62 -18.09 8.64
C ALA A 382 -4.17 -18.90 7.42
N LEU A 383 -2.95 -18.67 6.89
CA LEU A 383 -2.39 -19.46 5.80
C LEU A 383 -2.16 -20.94 6.21
N VAL A 384 -1.67 -21.19 7.43
CA VAL A 384 -1.52 -22.55 7.97
C VAL A 384 -2.88 -23.25 8.10
N GLU A 385 -3.93 -22.56 8.53
CA GLU A 385 -5.31 -23.07 8.59
C GLU A 385 -5.89 -23.39 7.21
N ARG A 386 -5.48 -22.62 6.15
CA ARG A 386 -5.80 -22.92 4.75
C ARG A 386 -5.03 -24.10 4.16
N GLY A 387 -4.07 -24.67 4.92
CA GLY A 387 -3.30 -25.85 4.52
C GLY A 387 -1.99 -25.54 3.80
N TYR A 388 -1.54 -24.28 3.74
CA TYR A 388 -0.23 -23.95 3.23
C TYR A 388 0.87 -24.59 4.05
N ASN A 389 1.87 -25.16 3.40
CA ASN A 389 3.04 -25.70 4.08
C ASN A 389 4.06 -24.59 4.41
N ALA A 390 5.07 -24.89 5.23
CA ALA A 390 6.05 -23.90 5.65
C ALA A 390 6.81 -23.25 4.49
N SER A 391 7.13 -24.01 3.43
CA SER A 391 7.83 -23.50 2.25
C SER A 391 6.97 -22.47 1.50
N ASP A 392 5.68 -22.76 1.33
CA ASP A 392 4.76 -21.86 0.64
C ASP A 392 4.53 -20.57 1.46
N VAL A 393 4.39 -20.69 2.78
CA VAL A 393 4.28 -19.53 3.67
C VAL A 393 5.54 -18.66 3.59
N HIS A 394 6.74 -19.25 3.62
CA HIS A 394 7.99 -18.47 3.48
C HIS A 394 8.10 -17.75 2.14
N LYS A 395 7.57 -18.35 1.04
CA LYS A 395 7.51 -17.68 -0.26
C LYS A 395 6.62 -16.45 -0.20
N ILE A 396 5.40 -16.58 0.36
CA ILE A 396 4.43 -15.49 0.50
C ILE A 396 4.99 -14.37 1.39
N LEU A 397 5.60 -14.72 2.52
CA LEU A 397 6.07 -13.73 3.50
C LEU A 397 7.25 -12.88 3.01
N GLY A 398 7.98 -13.29 1.95
CA GLY A 398 9.07 -12.47 1.42
C GLY A 398 9.94 -13.17 0.38
N GLY A 399 9.98 -14.51 0.37
CA GLY A 399 10.83 -15.27 -0.56
C GLY A 399 10.58 -14.95 -2.03
N ASN A 400 9.32 -14.72 -2.41
CA ASN A 400 8.94 -14.38 -3.79
C ASN A 400 9.46 -12.99 -4.19
N LEU A 401 9.39 -12.01 -3.30
CA LEU A 401 9.96 -10.69 -3.56
C LEU A 401 11.48 -10.76 -3.72
N LEU A 402 12.18 -11.46 -2.82
CA LEU A 402 13.64 -11.62 -2.92
C LEU A 402 14.05 -12.26 -4.25
N ARG A 403 13.31 -13.26 -4.72
CA ARG A 403 13.53 -13.89 -6.03
C ARG A 403 13.41 -12.87 -7.16
N VAL A 404 12.36 -12.04 -7.14
CA VAL A 404 12.11 -11.01 -8.15
C VAL A 404 13.21 -9.95 -8.10
N PHE A 405 13.50 -9.41 -6.93
CA PHE A 405 14.51 -8.37 -6.78
C PHE A 405 15.90 -8.85 -7.23
N ASN A 406 16.31 -10.05 -6.85
CA ASN A 406 17.57 -10.66 -7.32
C ASN A 406 17.61 -10.81 -8.86
N HIS A 407 16.45 -11.15 -9.47
CA HIS A 407 16.35 -11.23 -10.93
C HIS A 407 16.50 -9.86 -11.59
N VAL A 408 15.86 -8.83 -11.04
CA VAL A 408 15.97 -7.43 -11.53
C VAL A 408 17.43 -6.96 -11.45
N GLU A 409 18.11 -7.20 -10.33
CA GLU A 409 19.55 -6.90 -10.19
C GLU A 409 20.42 -7.62 -11.24
N ARG A 410 20.10 -8.89 -11.56
CA ARG A 410 20.80 -9.65 -12.58
C ARG A 410 20.60 -9.05 -13.97
N VAL A 411 19.33 -8.76 -14.36
CA VAL A 411 19.03 -8.13 -15.65
C VAL A 411 19.76 -6.80 -15.81
N SER A 412 19.78 -5.99 -14.76
CA SER A 412 20.53 -4.73 -14.76
C SER A 412 22.02 -4.92 -15.07
N ARG A 413 22.68 -5.88 -14.40
CA ARG A 413 24.11 -6.18 -14.68
C ARG A 413 24.31 -6.63 -16.11
N GLU A 414 23.44 -7.46 -16.67
CA GLU A 414 23.50 -7.94 -18.07
C GLU A 414 23.35 -6.77 -19.06
N MET A 415 22.37 -5.88 -18.83
CA MET A 415 22.12 -4.71 -19.70
C MET A 415 23.30 -3.72 -19.66
N GLN A 416 23.86 -3.46 -18.49
CA GLN A 416 25.02 -2.57 -18.34
C GLN A 416 26.27 -3.13 -19.00
N ALA A 417 26.54 -4.43 -18.87
CA ALA A 417 27.65 -5.11 -19.54
C ALA A 417 27.52 -5.05 -21.05
N ALA A 418 26.33 -5.28 -21.60
CA ALA A 418 26.06 -5.18 -23.04
C ALA A 418 26.26 -3.75 -23.60
N THR A 419 26.06 -2.73 -22.78
CA THR A 419 26.29 -1.32 -23.16
C THR A 419 27.77 -0.96 -23.13
N ALA A 420 28.53 -1.46 -22.17
CA ALA A 420 29.96 -1.21 -22.02
C ALA A 420 30.83 -1.91 -23.10
N SER A 421 30.28 -2.93 -23.79
CA SER A 421 30.93 -3.68 -24.87
C SER A 421 30.72 -3.11 -26.27
N LYS A 422 29.94 -2.05 -26.40
CA LYS A 422 29.70 -1.28 -27.63
C LYS A 422 30.51 0.02 -27.64
#